data_3ec173f6a143bedf67e8103e8c05e181
#
_entry.id   3ec173f6a143bedf67e8103e8c05e181
#
_cell.length_a   1.000
_cell.length_b   1.000
_cell.length_c   1.000
_cell.angle_alpha   90.00
_cell.angle_beta   90.00
_cell.angle_gamma   90.00
#
_symmetry.space_group_name_H-M   'P 1'
#
loop_
_entity.id
_entity.type
_entity.pdbx_description
1 polymer ?
#
loop_
_entity_poly.entity_id
_entity_poly.type
_entity_poly.pdbx_seq_one_letter_code
_entity_poly.pdbx_strand_id
1 'polypeptide(L)'
;MKTRVMYMECKSTGQATIGRVSFSKTGSTLRYRSLEFISLKGSGFKANYLETGSGEQYWISGPRKDGQDRLYASSVPVEIDEDVREEYLREIRGLL
;
A
#
# COMPACT_ATOMS: atom_id res chain seq x y z
N MET A 1 -10.26 10.89 -10.95
CA MET A 1 -9.86 10.01 -9.83
C MET A 1 -8.39 10.22 -9.53
N LYS A 2 -8.06 10.37 -8.26
CA LYS A 2 -6.69 10.62 -7.85
C LYS A 2 -5.92 9.32 -7.71
N THR A 3 -4.66 9.30 -8.16
CA THR A 3 -3.80 8.13 -8.01
C THR A 3 -2.52 8.51 -7.28
N ARG A 4 -1.95 7.55 -6.56
CA ARG A 4 -0.67 7.73 -5.88
C ARG A 4 0.08 6.41 -5.83
N VAL A 5 1.41 6.50 -5.78
CA VAL A 5 2.25 5.34 -5.46
C VAL A 5 2.17 5.11 -3.97
N MET A 6 1.78 3.90 -3.56
CA MET A 6 1.55 3.58 -2.15
C MET A 6 2.23 2.27 -1.77
N TYR A 7 2.50 2.13 -0.47
CA TYR A 7 2.95 0.89 0.13
C TYR A 7 1.74 0.13 0.66
N MET A 8 1.61 -1.14 0.29
CA MET A 8 0.49 -1.98 0.68
C MET A 8 1.01 -3.28 1.29
N GLU A 9 0.61 -3.58 2.51
CA GLU A 9 1.04 -4.79 3.21
C GLU A 9 -0.15 -5.61 3.67
N CYS A 10 -0.24 -6.85 3.22
CA CYS A 10 -1.28 -7.79 3.69
C CYS A 10 -0.88 -8.30 5.07
N LYS A 11 -1.72 -8.08 6.07
CA LYS A 11 -1.36 -8.39 7.46
C LYS A 11 -1.36 -9.89 7.75
N SER A 12 -2.12 -10.68 6.99
CA SER A 12 -2.17 -12.13 7.21
C SER A 12 -0.97 -12.87 6.61
N THR A 13 -0.41 -12.37 5.51
CA THR A 13 0.69 -13.04 4.81
C THR A 13 2.03 -12.33 4.97
N GLY A 14 2.02 -11.06 5.31
CA GLY A 14 3.22 -10.22 5.34
C GLY A 14 3.68 -9.77 3.98
N GLN A 15 3.02 -10.17 2.90
CA GLN A 15 3.40 -9.72 1.57
C GLN A 15 3.15 -8.23 1.40
N ALA A 16 4.11 -7.53 0.83
CA ALA A 16 4.03 -6.09 0.65
C ALA A 16 4.42 -5.71 -0.77
N THR A 17 3.79 -4.65 -1.27
CA THR A 17 3.98 -4.18 -2.64
C THR A 17 3.99 -2.66 -2.65
N ILE A 18 4.85 -2.08 -3.49
CA ILE A 18 4.79 -0.67 -3.86
C ILE A 18 4.10 -0.63 -5.22
N GLY A 19 2.96 0.04 -5.29
CA GLY A 19 2.18 0.12 -6.53
C GLY A 19 1.33 1.37 -6.58
N ARG A 20 0.70 1.58 -7.73
CA ARG A 20 -0.16 2.76 -7.93
C ARG A 20 -1.60 2.41 -7.59
N VAL A 21 -2.18 3.16 -6.67
CA VAL A 21 -3.58 2.98 -6.27
C VAL A 21 -4.41 4.20 -6.67
N SER A 22 -5.71 3.96 -6.88
CA SER A 22 -6.68 5.02 -7.14
C SER A 22 -7.51 5.25 -5.90
N PHE A 23 -7.86 6.52 -5.66
CA PHE A 23 -8.65 6.92 -4.51
C PHE A 23 -10.03 7.37 -4.95
N SER A 24 -11.06 7.00 -4.18
CA SER A 24 -12.38 7.61 -4.34
C SER A 24 -12.31 9.07 -3.90
N LYS A 25 -13.37 9.87 -4.20
CA LYS A 25 -13.39 11.29 -3.86
C LYS A 25 -13.13 11.54 -2.39
N THR A 26 -13.71 10.71 -1.52
CA THR A 26 -13.57 10.89 -0.08
C THR A 26 -12.33 10.20 0.49
N GLY A 27 -11.65 9.40 -0.32
CA GLY A 27 -10.51 8.62 0.16
C GLY A 27 -10.88 7.40 0.98
N SER A 28 -12.17 7.09 1.11
CA SER A 28 -12.62 5.95 1.91
C SER A 28 -12.46 4.62 1.18
N THR A 29 -12.33 4.64 -0.14
CA THR A 29 -12.13 3.45 -0.96
C THR A 29 -10.89 3.62 -1.81
N LEU A 30 -10.05 2.58 -1.84
CA LEU A 30 -8.87 2.52 -2.70
C LEU A 30 -9.04 1.36 -3.67
N ARG A 31 -8.46 1.51 -4.85
CA ARG A 31 -8.42 0.45 -5.85
C ARG A 31 -7.01 0.23 -6.33
N TYR A 32 -6.61 -1.03 -6.38
CA TYR A 32 -5.31 -1.44 -6.87
C TYR A 32 -5.51 -2.68 -7.73
N ARG A 33 -5.30 -2.54 -9.04
CA ARG A 33 -5.56 -3.61 -10.02
C ARG A 33 -7.01 -4.07 -9.88
N SER A 34 -7.25 -5.34 -9.61
CA SER A 34 -8.60 -5.88 -9.43
C SER A 34 -9.09 -5.85 -7.99
N LEU A 35 -8.27 -5.33 -7.08
CA LEU A 35 -8.59 -5.31 -5.65
C LEU A 35 -9.24 -3.99 -5.26
N GLU A 36 -10.16 -4.08 -4.31
CA GLU A 36 -10.82 -2.91 -3.73
C GLU A 36 -10.63 -2.94 -2.23
N PHE A 37 -10.26 -1.81 -1.64
CA PHE A 37 -10.02 -1.67 -0.20
C PHE A 37 -10.92 -0.60 0.38
N ILE A 38 -11.49 -0.87 1.55
CA ILE A 38 -12.27 0.12 2.28
C ILE A 38 -11.54 0.50 3.56
N SER A 39 -11.65 1.78 3.93
CA SER A 39 -11.00 2.30 5.13
C SER A 39 -11.65 1.72 6.39
N LEU A 40 -10.81 1.32 7.35
CA LEU A 40 -11.28 0.87 8.66
C LEU A 40 -11.55 2.02 9.60
N LYS A 41 -11.27 3.25 9.16
CA LYS A 41 -11.56 4.48 9.90
C LYS A 41 -11.02 4.47 11.32
N GLY A 42 -9.80 3.93 11.47
CA GLY A 42 -9.13 3.89 12.77
C GLY A 42 -9.57 2.77 13.69
N SER A 43 -10.49 1.92 13.27
CA SER A 43 -10.94 0.80 14.08
C SER A 43 -10.01 -0.41 14.00
N GLY A 44 -9.08 -0.43 13.04
CA GLY A 44 -8.16 -1.55 12.86
C GLY A 44 -6.87 -1.35 13.64
N PHE A 45 -6.42 -2.39 14.33
CA PHE A 45 -5.11 -2.42 14.98
C PHE A 45 -4.11 -3.04 14.01
N LYS A 46 -3.01 -2.36 13.74
CA LYS A 46 -1.99 -2.78 12.78
C LYS A 46 -2.46 -2.80 11.32
N ALA A 47 -3.71 -2.40 11.07
CA ALA A 47 -4.28 -2.33 9.72
C ALA A 47 -5.14 -1.10 9.61
N ASN A 48 -5.22 -0.53 8.41
CA ASN A 48 -6.06 0.65 8.17
C ASN A 48 -7.03 0.45 7.01
N TYR A 49 -6.96 -0.67 6.31
CA TYR A 49 -7.85 -0.98 5.20
C TYR A 49 -8.24 -2.46 5.21
N LEU A 50 -9.38 -2.75 4.59
CA LEU A 50 -9.89 -4.10 4.43
C LEU A 50 -10.11 -4.35 2.94
N GLU A 51 -9.59 -5.46 2.42
CA GLU A 51 -9.82 -5.85 1.03
C GLU A 51 -11.19 -6.52 0.95
N THR A 52 -12.08 -5.98 0.11
CA THR A 52 -13.49 -6.38 0.11
C THR A 52 -13.75 -7.79 -0.41
N GLY A 53 -12.90 -8.26 -1.32
CA GLY A 53 -13.10 -9.59 -1.92
C GLY A 53 -12.72 -10.74 -1.00
N SER A 54 -11.66 -10.57 -0.22
CA SER A 54 -11.13 -11.64 0.64
C SER A 54 -11.40 -11.44 2.13
N GLY A 55 -11.71 -10.20 2.53
CA GLY A 55 -11.81 -9.86 3.95
C GLY A 55 -10.46 -9.70 4.63
N GLU A 56 -9.37 -9.71 3.87
CA GLU A 56 -8.02 -9.57 4.41
C GLU A 56 -7.76 -8.14 4.88
N GLN A 57 -7.08 -8.00 6.00
CA GLN A 57 -6.69 -6.69 6.51
C GLN A 57 -5.35 -6.27 5.91
N TYR A 58 -5.25 -4.98 5.57
CA TYR A 58 -4.07 -4.40 4.96
C TYR A 58 -3.63 -3.15 5.70
N TRP A 59 -2.32 -2.90 5.67
CA TRP A 59 -1.75 -1.60 6.01
C TRP A 59 -1.35 -0.93 4.70
N ILE A 60 -1.95 0.22 4.40
CA ILE A 60 -1.66 0.98 3.17
C ILE A 60 -1.28 2.39 3.58
N SER A 61 -0.11 2.83 3.15
CA SER A 61 0.42 4.14 3.52
C SER A 61 1.27 4.73 2.40
N GLY A 62 1.55 6.03 2.51
CA GLY A 62 2.52 6.65 1.62
C GLY A 62 3.89 6.04 1.85
N PRO A 63 4.65 5.77 0.77
CA PRO A 63 5.98 5.18 0.92
C PRO A 63 6.94 6.14 1.60
N ARG A 64 7.84 5.58 2.42
CA ARG A 64 8.84 6.38 3.13
C ARG A 64 10.09 6.55 2.27
N LYS A 65 10.77 7.68 2.46
CA LYS A 65 12.01 7.98 1.74
C LYS A 65 13.14 7.01 2.09
N ASP A 66 13.13 6.50 3.31
CA ASP A 66 14.19 5.60 3.78
C ASP A 66 13.89 4.12 3.48
N GLY A 67 12.75 3.82 2.88
CA GLY A 67 12.37 2.45 2.57
C GLY A 67 11.93 1.62 3.76
N GLN A 68 11.78 2.24 4.93
CA GLN A 68 11.39 1.56 6.17
C GLN A 68 9.87 1.58 6.34
N ASP A 69 9.15 1.06 5.34
CA ASP A 69 7.70 1.16 5.30
C ASP A 69 6.99 0.16 6.22
N ARG A 70 7.63 -0.93 6.54
CA ARG A 70 6.99 -1.96 7.37
C ARG A 70 6.79 -1.48 8.79
N LEU A 71 5.58 -1.70 9.32
CA LEU A 71 5.27 -1.39 10.71
C LEU A 71 5.98 -2.35 11.67
N TYR A 72 6.12 -3.60 11.26
CA TYR A 72 6.70 -4.64 12.09
C TYR A 72 7.74 -5.42 11.28
N ALA A 73 8.74 -5.94 11.95
CA ALA A 73 9.79 -6.71 11.30
C ALA A 73 9.21 -7.91 10.57
N SER A 74 9.66 -8.13 9.33
CA SER A 74 9.26 -9.26 8.52
C SER A 74 10.39 -9.60 7.58
N SER A 75 10.56 -10.89 7.30
CA SER A 75 11.55 -11.36 6.34
C SER A 75 11.02 -11.38 4.91
N VAL A 76 9.73 -11.13 4.73
CA VAL A 76 9.13 -11.12 3.39
C VAL A 76 9.56 -9.84 2.66
N PRO A 77 10.17 -9.95 1.46
CA PRO A 77 10.62 -8.76 0.74
C PRO A 77 9.44 -7.93 0.23
N VAL A 78 9.69 -6.62 0.07
CA VAL A 78 8.72 -5.72 -0.54
C VAL A 78 8.92 -5.78 -2.05
N GLU A 79 7.85 -6.04 -2.80
CA GLU A 79 7.89 -6.04 -4.25
C GLU A 79 7.53 -4.65 -4.76
N ILE A 80 8.20 -4.23 -5.84
CA ILE A 80 7.93 -2.95 -6.48
C ILE A 80 7.38 -3.24 -7.87
N ASP A 81 6.16 -2.77 -8.14
CA ASP A 81 5.55 -2.95 -9.45
C ASP A 81 6.37 -2.25 -10.54
N GLU A 82 6.53 -2.90 -11.67
CA GLU A 82 7.36 -2.39 -12.77
C GLU A 82 6.89 -1.01 -13.24
N ASP A 83 5.59 -0.79 -13.31
CA ASP A 83 5.04 0.46 -13.83
C ASP A 83 5.30 1.67 -12.93
N VAL A 84 5.67 1.46 -11.68
CA VAL A 84 5.98 2.56 -10.74
C VAL A 84 7.43 2.55 -10.28
N ARG A 85 8.23 1.58 -10.73
CA ARG A 85 9.58 1.37 -10.22
C ARG A 85 10.47 2.60 -10.36
N GLU A 86 10.54 3.18 -11.55
CA GLU A 86 11.37 4.35 -11.79
C GLU A 86 10.90 5.55 -10.99
N GLU A 87 9.59 5.79 -10.99
CA GLU A 87 8.99 6.89 -10.23
C GLU A 87 9.29 6.74 -8.73
N TYR A 88 9.12 5.53 -8.21
CA TYR A 88 9.36 5.27 -6.80
C TYR A 88 10.82 5.50 -6.43
N LEU A 89 11.75 4.93 -7.21
CA LEU A 89 13.18 5.06 -6.91
C LEU A 89 13.68 6.49 -7.06
N ARG A 90 13.18 7.22 -8.05
CA ARG A 90 13.61 8.60 -8.30
C ARG A 90 12.93 9.60 -7.37
N GLU A 91 11.59 9.59 -7.34
CA GLU A 91 10.81 10.64 -6.68
C GLU A 91 10.65 10.42 -5.18
N ILE A 92 10.63 9.18 -4.76
CA ILE A 92 10.37 8.85 -3.35
C ILE A 92 11.65 8.48 -2.63
N ARG A 93 12.42 7.53 -3.14
CA ARG A 93 13.64 7.08 -2.50
C ARG A 93 14.87 7.95 -2.83
N GLY A 94 14.82 8.69 -3.92
CA GLY A 94 15.94 9.53 -4.33
C GLY A 94 17.19 8.74 -4.72
N LEU A 95 17.01 7.53 -5.25
CA LEU A 95 18.11 6.63 -5.60
C LEU A 95 18.51 6.67 -7.08
N LEU A 96 17.74 7.35 -7.91
CA LEU A 96 18.03 7.50 -9.33
C LEU A 96 18.33 8.94 -9.69
#